data_b1487cf18437f9fcde65e18bc5042ce2
#
_entry.id   b1487cf18437f9fcde65e18bc5042ce2
#
_cell.length_a   1.000
_cell.length_b   1.000
_cell.length_c   1.000
_cell.angle_alpha   90.00
_cell.angle_beta   90.00
_cell.angle_gamma   90.00
#
_symmetry.space_group_name_H-M   'P 1'
#
loop_
_entity.id
_entity.type
_entity.pdbx_description
1 polymer ?
#
loop_
_entity_poly.entity_id
_entity_poly.type
_entity_poly.pdbx_seq_one_letter_code
_entity_poly.pdbx_strand_id
1 'polypeptide(L)'
;CAMGKQAMGVYVTNYQERMDKTAYVLNYPTRPLVDTRLMNIIELMKIPSGTNVVVAIMSHTGYNQEDSLLFNKGSVDRGLFQATIYHTEKDEDKQKVNGEEEIRCKPDTTKTKGLKFANYNKINASGLVDENTLIENRDIIISKVTPIKENRNDPTKVVKYEDQSRVYRTNEDTYVDRNYLDRNGEGYTFAKVRLRAQRQPIFGDKFSSRH
;
A
#
# COMPACT_ATOMS: atom_id res chain seq x y z
N CYS A 1 10.96 23.01 -7.63
CA CYS A 1 11.70 22.79 -6.39
C CYS A 1 11.63 21.33 -5.99
N ALA A 2 12.73 20.79 -5.44
CA ALA A 2 12.80 19.39 -5.01
C ALA A 2 11.79 19.06 -3.89
N MET A 3 11.55 19.99 -2.99
CA MET A 3 10.56 19.84 -1.91
C MET A 3 9.12 19.81 -2.46
N GLY A 4 8.82 20.58 -3.49
CA GLY A 4 7.51 20.53 -4.15
C GLY A 4 7.19 19.19 -4.79
N LYS A 5 8.20 18.50 -5.32
CA LYS A 5 8.07 17.16 -5.91
C LYS A 5 7.86 16.06 -4.86
N GLN A 6 8.08 16.36 -3.60
CA GLN A 6 7.94 15.43 -2.47
C GLN A 6 6.81 15.83 -1.51
N ALA A 7 6.05 16.88 -1.85
CA ALA A 7 4.92 17.32 -1.05
C ALA A 7 3.80 16.29 -1.05
N MET A 8 3.16 16.13 0.10
CA MET A 8 1.95 15.32 0.23
C MET A 8 0.71 16.19 0.05
N GLY A 9 -0.25 15.68 -0.68
CA GLY A 9 -1.54 16.30 -0.91
C GLY A 9 -2.47 15.33 -1.58
N VAL A 10 -3.36 15.82 -2.43
CA VAL A 10 -4.15 14.98 -3.33
C VAL A 10 -3.53 15.09 -4.73
N TYR A 11 -2.94 14.00 -5.23
CA TYR A 11 -2.22 14.01 -6.51
C TYR A 11 -3.13 13.84 -7.71
N VAL A 12 -4.30 13.24 -7.53
CA VAL A 12 -5.33 13.04 -8.56
C VAL A 12 -6.69 12.86 -7.88
N THR A 13 -7.76 13.31 -8.51
CA THR A 13 -9.11 13.25 -7.92
C THR A 13 -9.68 11.84 -7.80
N ASN A 14 -9.29 10.94 -8.69
CA ASN A 14 -9.75 9.54 -8.72
C ASN A 14 -8.77 8.55 -8.09
N TYR A 15 -7.96 8.99 -7.13
CA TYR A 15 -6.95 8.14 -6.50
C TYR A 15 -7.51 6.86 -5.86
N GLN A 16 -8.78 6.89 -5.41
CA GLN A 16 -9.43 5.73 -4.82
C GLN A 16 -9.70 4.60 -5.83
N GLU A 17 -9.85 4.93 -7.09
CA GLU A 17 -10.09 3.96 -8.17
C GLU A 17 -8.79 3.42 -8.79
N ARG A 18 -7.68 4.09 -8.54
CA ARG A 18 -6.37 3.74 -9.09
C ARG A 18 -5.67 2.68 -8.24
N MET A 19 -4.90 1.84 -8.90
CA MET A 19 -4.01 0.85 -8.29
C MET A 19 -2.54 1.23 -8.54
N ASP A 20 -2.13 2.39 -8.04
CA ASP A 20 -0.75 2.84 -8.13
C ASP A 20 0.15 2.03 -7.19
N LYS A 21 1.40 1.81 -7.57
CA LYS A 21 2.35 1.02 -6.78
C LYS A 21 2.55 1.60 -5.38
N THR A 22 2.77 2.91 -5.30
CA THR A 22 2.88 3.64 -4.04
C THR A 22 2.28 5.02 -4.22
N ALA A 23 1.41 5.42 -3.32
CA ALA A 23 0.79 6.74 -3.32
C ALA A 23 0.65 7.27 -1.90
N TYR A 24 0.82 8.58 -1.75
CA TYR A 24 0.66 9.29 -0.49
C TYR A 24 -0.47 10.29 -0.66
N VAL A 25 -1.46 10.22 0.20
CA VAL A 25 -2.62 11.13 0.16
C VAL A 25 -2.78 11.79 1.51
N LEU A 26 -2.76 13.12 1.53
CA LEU A 26 -3.03 13.90 2.73
C LEU A 26 -4.52 13.81 3.08
N ASN A 27 -4.85 13.45 4.32
CA ASN A 27 -6.24 13.18 4.70
C ASN A 27 -7.09 14.45 4.77
N TYR A 28 -6.50 15.55 5.24
CA TYR A 28 -7.20 16.83 5.45
C TYR A 28 -6.48 17.99 4.76
N PRO A 29 -6.34 17.94 3.43
CA PRO A 29 -5.74 19.04 2.69
C PRO A 29 -6.68 20.24 2.66
N THR A 30 -6.12 21.42 2.61
CA THR A 30 -6.88 22.67 2.48
C THR A 30 -6.37 23.50 1.30
N ARG A 31 -7.26 24.30 0.74
CA ARG A 31 -6.89 25.25 -0.31
C ARG A 31 -5.94 26.31 0.27
N PRO A 32 -4.92 26.75 -0.46
CA PRO A 32 -4.07 27.83 -0.01
C PRO A 32 -4.88 29.15 0.16
N LEU A 33 -4.41 30.01 1.05
CA LEU A 33 -5.07 31.31 1.31
C LEU A 33 -5.00 32.26 0.11
N VAL A 34 -3.98 32.09 -0.72
CA VAL A 34 -3.78 32.91 -1.94
C VAL A 34 -3.68 32.00 -3.15
N ASP A 35 -4.15 32.49 -4.27
CA ASP A 35 -4.10 31.76 -5.53
C ASP A 35 -3.62 32.68 -6.69
N THR A 36 -3.49 32.08 -7.85
CA THR A 36 -3.21 32.76 -9.09
C THR A 36 -4.31 32.45 -10.11
N ARG A 37 -4.45 33.29 -11.13
CA ARG A 37 -5.40 33.03 -12.22
C ARG A 37 -5.15 31.68 -12.89
N LEU A 38 -3.88 31.30 -13.04
CA LEU A 38 -3.50 30.05 -13.66
C LEU A 38 -3.99 28.86 -12.84
N MET A 39 -3.90 28.92 -11.51
CA MET A 39 -4.40 27.85 -10.63
C MET A 39 -5.90 27.57 -10.82
N ASN A 40 -6.68 28.62 -11.06
CA ASN A 40 -8.10 28.46 -11.33
C ASN A 40 -8.37 27.88 -12.72
N ILE A 41 -7.60 28.26 -13.74
CA ILE A 41 -7.73 27.73 -15.10
C ILE A 41 -7.42 26.24 -15.18
N ILE A 42 -6.36 25.80 -14.52
CA ILE A 42 -5.95 24.38 -14.47
C ILE A 42 -6.67 23.58 -13.37
N GLU A 43 -7.57 24.22 -12.64
CA GLU A 43 -8.33 23.60 -11.54
C GLU A 43 -7.47 22.99 -10.43
N LEU A 44 -6.28 23.55 -10.19
CA LEU A 44 -5.33 23.02 -9.19
C LEU A 44 -5.91 22.98 -7.77
N MET A 45 -6.93 23.81 -7.50
CA MET A 45 -7.63 23.80 -6.21
C MET A 45 -8.40 22.52 -5.91
N LYS A 46 -8.64 21.66 -6.91
CA LYS A 46 -9.24 20.34 -6.72
C LYS A 46 -8.26 19.30 -6.16
N ILE A 47 -6.95 19.57 -6.28
CA ILE A 47 -5.87 18.69 -5.82
C ILE A 47 -4.88 19.48 -4.93
N PRO A 48 -5.31 19.96 -3.77
CA PRO A 48 -4.47 20.75 -2.89
C PRO A 48 -3.28 19.92 -2.35
N SER A 49 -2.11 20.55 -2.24
CA SER A 49 -0.84 19.90 -1.88
C SER A 49 -0.37 20.25 -0.46
N GLY A 50 -1.26 20.62 0.41
CA GLY A 50 -0.90 20.97 1.78
C GLY A 50 -2.09 21.41 2.60
N THR A 51 -1.81 22.03 3.73
CA THR A 51 -2.83 22.55 4.64
C THR A 51 -2.39 23.88 5.23
N ASN A 52 -3.36 24.70 5.64
CA ASN A 52 -3.10 25.95 6.34
C ASN A 52 -2.91 25.70 7.83
N VAL A 53 -1.89 26.32 8.38
CA VAL A 53 -1.57 26.20 9.82
C VAL A 53 -1.37 27.58 10.43
N VAL A 54 -1.65 27.71 11.72
CA VAL A 54 -1.29 28.87 12.50
C VAL A 54 0.17 28.70 12.94
N VAL A 55 1.01 29.68 12.60
CA VAL A 55 2.43 29.65 12.88
C VAL A 55 2.78 30.76 13.88
N ALA A 56 3.41 30.39 14.99
CA ALA A 56 4.03 31.34 15.90
C ALA A 56 5.55 31.35 15.69
N ILE A 57 6.12 32.51 15.38
CA ILE A 57 7.56 32.69 15.21
C ILE A 57 8.10 33.16 16.55
N MET A 58 8.68 32.21 17.31
CA MET A 58 9.17 32.49 18.67
C MET A 58 10.19 31.45 19.08
N SER A 59 11.03 31.75 20.06
CA SER A 59 11.79 30.72 20.78
C SER A 59 10.89 30.09 21.83
N HIS A 60 10.83 28.78 21.86
CA HIS A 60 10.03 28.06 22.85
C HIS A 60 10.76 26.81 23.31
N THR A 61 11.07 26.76 24.62
CA THR A 61 11.74 25.61 25.27
C THR A 61 13.11 25.21 24.72
N GLY A 62 13.64 25.91 23.74
CA GLY A 62 14.92 25.58 23.08
C GLY A 62 14.89 24.38 22.11
N TYR A 63 13.74 23.75 21.91
CA TYR A 63 13.60 22.59 21.00
C TYR A 63 13.31 22.98 19.57
N ASN A 64 13.12 24.26 19.25
CA ASN A 64 12.89 24.77 17.91
C ASN A 64 14.05 25.57 17.33
N GLN A 65 15.28 25.14 17.61
CA GLN A 65 16.50 25.79 17.11
C GLN A 65 16.79 25.30 15.66
N GLU A 66 17.41 26.18 14.87
CA GLU A 66 17.78 25.93 13.47
C GLU A 66 16.59 25.49 12.62
N ASP A 67 16.65 24.30 12.05
CA ASP A 67 15.60 23.73 11.21
C ASP A 67 14.50 23.02 11.99
N SER A 68 14.55 23.04 13.33
CA SER A 68 13.57 22.34 14.16
C SER A 68 12.29 23.14 14.32
N LEU A 69 11.20 22.40 14.38
CA LEU A 69 9.84 22.91 14.58
C LEU A 69 9.18 22.19 15.74
N LEU A 70 8.33 22.90 16.46
CA LEU A 70 7.43 22.32 17.45
C LEU A 70 6.01 22.30 16.90
N PHE A 71 5.31 21.22 17.14
CA PHE A 71 3.91 21.06 16.77
C PHE A 71 3.02 20.93 18.01
N ASN A 72 1.82 21.43 17.91
CA ASN A 72 0.79 21.13 18.89
C ASN A 72 0.37 19.67 18.74
N LYS A 73 0.67 18.85 19.77
CA LYS A 73 0.34 17.42 19.75
C LYS A 73 -1.15 17.15 19.58
N GLY A 74 -2.01 17.90 20.26
CA GLY A 74 -3.45 17.75 20.13
C GLY A 74 -3.96 18.02 18.71
N SER A 75 -3.32 18.91 17.97
CA SER A 75 -3.65 19.14 16.54
C SER A 75 -3.23 17.96 15.67
N VAL A 76 -2.06 17.39 15.92
CA VAL A 76 -1.58 16.19 15.23
C VAL A 76 -2.49 15.00 15.53
N ASP A 77 -2.86 14.80 16.78
CA ASP A 77 -3.77 13.73 17.20
C ASP A 77 -5.17 13.85 16.56
N ARG A 78 -5.59 15.07 16.25
CA ARG A 78 -6.84 15.36 15.52
C ARG A 78 -6.74 15.25 14.00
N GLY A 79 -5.55 14.98 13.48
CA GLY A 79 -5.36 14.70 12.05
C GLY A 79 -4.55 15.75 11.27
N LEU A 80 -3.91 16.72 11.93
CA LEU A 80 -3.02 17.64 11.24
C LEU A 80 -1.85 16.87 10.60
N PHE A 81 -1.66 17.07 9.29
CA PHE A 81 -0.68 16.36 8.46
C PHE A 81 -0.79 14.83 8.47
N GLN A 82 -1.91 14.29 8.90
CA GLN A 82 -2.17 12.87 8.75
C GLN A 82 -2.29 12.50 7.27
N ALA A 83 -1.59 11.46 6.87
CA ALA A 83 -1.60 10.96 5.51
C ALA A 83 -1.93 9.48 5.45
N THR A 84 -2.49 9.05 4.35
CA THR A 84 -2.69 7.62 4.03
C THR A 84 -1.67 7.21 2.98
N ILE A 85 -0.93 6.16 3.26
CA ILE A 85 0.00 5.55 2.31
C ILE A 85 -0.72 4.37 1.69
N TYR A 86 -0.83 4.37 0.36
CA TYR A 86 -1.33 3.24 -0.42
C TYR A 86 -0.16 2.52 -1.06
N HIS A 87 -0.16 1.22 -0.93
CA HIS A 87 0.79 0.35 -1.60
C HIS A 87 0.04 -0.79 -2.30
N THR A 88 0.34 -1.02 -3.56
CA THR A 88 -0.32 -2.07 -4.34
C THR A 88 0.69 -3.15 -4.70
N GLU A 89 0.38 -4.38 -4.31
CA GLU A 89 1.08 -5.57 -4.75
C GLU A 89 0.31 -6.20 -5.92
N LYS A 90 1.04 -6.45 -7.00
CA LYS A 90 0.52 -7.12 -8.20
C LYS A 90 1.14 -8.50 -8.32
N ASP A 91 0.33 -9.47 -8.66
CA ASP A 91 0.79 -10.80 -9.02
C ASP A 91 0.03 -11.31 -10.25
N GLU A 92 0.76 -11.83 -11.21
CA GLU A 92 0.22 -12.44 -12.42
C GLU A 92 0.46 -13.94 -12.40
N ASP A 93 -0.55 -14.71 -12.81
CA ASP A 93 -0.40 -16.13 -13.01
C ASP A 93 0.38 -16.35 -14.32
N LYS A 94 1.36 -17.23 -14.25
CA LYS A 94 2.20 -17.54 -15.41
C LYS A 94 2.04 -19.00 -15.77
N GLN A 95 1.95 -19.25 -17.06
CA GLN A 95 2.09 -20.59 -17.58
C GLN A 95 3.58 -20.95 -17.56
N LYS A 96 3.92 -22.07 -16.95
CA LYS A 96 5.27 -22.61 -17.04
C LYS A 96 5.53 -23.26 -18.38
N VAL A 97 6.80 -23.40 -18.73
CA VAL A 97 7.26 -24.03 -19.99
C VAL A 97 6.64 -25.41 -20.23
N ASN A 98 6.16 -26.06 -19.18
CA ASN A 98 5.54 -27.39 -19.22
C ASN A 98 4.01 -27.39 -19.43
N GLY A 99 3.40 -26.23 -19.66
CA GLY A 99 1.94 -26.10 -19.82
C GLY A 99 1.15 -26.13 -18.52
N GLU A 100 1.82 -26.18 -17.37
CA GLU A 100 1.16 -26.14 -16.06
C GLU A 100 0.82 -24.69 -15.70
N GLU A 101 -0.43 -24.46 -15.29
CA GLU A 101 -0.90 -23.16 -14.85
C GLU A 101 -0.82 -23.04 -13.34
N GLU A 102 -0.48 -21.84 -12.87
CA GLU A 102 -0.53 -21.50 -11.45
C GLU A 102 -1.99 -21.38 -11.00
N ILE A 103 -2.30 -21.89 -9.81
CA ILE A 103 -3.64 -21.87 -9.22
C ILE A 103 -3.65 -20.92 -8.04
N ARG A 104 -4.52 -19.94 -8.06
CA ARG A 104 -4.72 -19.01 -6.96
C ARG A 104 -5.72 -19.61 -5.97
N CYS A 105 -5.23 -19.98 -4.80
CA CYS A 105 -6.04 -20.59 -3.75
C CYS A 105 -5.36 -20.50 -2.38
N LYS A 106 -6.07 -20.88 -1.33
CA LYS A 106 -5.47 -21.14 -0.02
C LYS A 106 -4.75 -22.48 -0.07
N PRO A 107 -3.43 -22.55 0.21
CA PRO A 107 -2.67 -23.79 0.14
C PRO A 107 -3.17 -24.83 1.17
N ASP A 108 -3.30 -26.06 0.73
CA ASP A 108 -3.48 -27.19 1.65
C ASP A 108 -2.12 -27.60 2.21
N THR A 109 -1.95 -27.49 3.52
CA THR A 109 -0.69 -27.80 4.21
C THR A 109 -0.22 -29.23 4.02
N THR A 110 -1.13 -30.16 3.78
CA THR A 110 -0.82 -31.59 3.61
C THR A 110 -0.34 -31.93 2.19
N LYS A 111 -0.74 -31.14 1.20
CA LYS A 111 -0.49 -31.41 -0.24
C LYS A 111 0.51 -30.45 -0.87
N THR A 112 0.93 -29.40 -0.16
CA THR A 112 1.78 -28.34 -0.68
C THR A 112 3.15 -28.40 -0.01
N LYS A 113 4.22 -28.40 -0.84
CA LYS A 113 5.60 -28.27 -0.34
C LYS A 113 6.05 -26.81 -0.43
N GLY A 114 7.09 -26.49 0.33
CA GLY A 114 7.75 -25.19 0.26
C GLY A 114 6.93 -24.04 0.85
N LEU A 115 6.01 -24.37 1.76
CA LEU A 115 5.27 -23.36 2.52
C LEU A 115 6.24 -22.42 3.23
N LYS A 116 5.99 -21.11 3.12
CA LYS A 116 6.81 -20.09 3.75
C LYS A 116 6.51 -20.01 5.24
N PHE A 117 7.52 -19.62 6.01
CA PHE A 117 7.33 -19.27 7.41
C PHE A 117 6.54 -17.97 7.52
N ALA A 118 5.23 -18.08 7.39
CA ALA A 118 4.30 -16.97 7.32
C ALA A 118 2.90 -17.43 7.74
N ASN A 119 2.00 -16.47 7.97
CA ASN A 119 0.63 -16.74 8.35
C ASN A 119 -0.28 -16.82 7.12
N TYR A 120 -0.92 -17.98 6.92
CA TYR A 120 -1.88 -18.21 5.82
C TYR A 120 -3.34 -18.13 6.29
N ASN A 121 -3.60 -17.86 7.56
CA ASN A 121 -4.95 -17.95 8.12
C ASN A 121 -5.91 -16.88 7.56
N LYS A 122 -5.38 -15.74 7.15
CA LYS A 122 -6.18 -14.62 6.62
C LYS A 122 -6.56 -14.78 5.14
N ILE A 123 -5.98 -15.77 4.46
CA ILE A 123 -6.26 -16.03 3.04
C ILE A 123 -7.63 -16.71 2.89
N ASN A 124 -8.43 -16.19 1.96
CA ASN A 124 -9.69 -16.79 1.55
C ASN A 124 -9.50 -17.85 0.44
N ALA A 125 -10.61 -18.45 -0.01
CA ALA A 125 -10.59 -19.49 -1.04
C ALA A 125 -10.04 -18.98 -2.40
N SER A 126 -10.16 -17.69 -2.68
CA SER A 126 -9.63 -17.08 -3.92
C SER A 126 -8.12 -16.79 -3.87
N GLY A 127 -7.47 -17.06 -2.75
CA GLY A 127 -6.04 -16.80 -2.55
C GLY A 127 -5.69 -15.34 -2.22
N LEU A 128 -6.66 -14.56 -1.80
CA LEU A 128 -6.50 -13.17 -1.39
C LEU A 128 -6.97 -12.98 0.05
N VAL A 129 -6.55 -11.91 0.68
CA VAL A 129 -7.06 -11.48 1.98
C VAL A 129 -8.27 -10.57 1.76
N ASP A 130 -9.31 -10.74 2.57
CA ASP A 130 -10.51 -9.90 2.49
C ASP A 130 -10.21 -8.44 2.79
N GLU A 131 -10.98 -7.53 2.17
CA GLU A 131 -10.87 -6.10 2.38
C GLU A 131 -11.10 -5.73 3.85
N ASN A 132 -10.44 -4.66 4.30
CA ASN A 132 -10.46 -4.17 5.69
C ASN A 132 -9.88 -5.12 6.75
N THR A 133 -9.10 -6.10 6.35
CA THR A 133 -8.38 -6.99 7.25
C THR A 133 -7.03 -6.39 7.63
N LEU A 134 -6.68 -6.42 8.92
CA LEU A 134 -5.36 -6.03 9.42
C LEU A 134 -4.30 -7.00 8.91
N ILE A 135 -3.26 -6.48 8.30
CA ILE A 135 -2.08 -7.22 7.85
C ILE A 135 -0.94 -6.96 8.83
N GLU A 136 -0.43 -8.03 9.38
CA GLU A 136 0.72 -8.01 10.27
C GLU A 136 1.98 -8.44 9.52
N ASN A 137 3.13 -8.27 10.16
CA ASN A 137 4.39 -8.69 9.56
C ASN A 137 4.39 -10.20 9.27
N ARG A 138 4.85 -10.56 8.09
CA ARG A 138 4.88 -11.94 7.57
C ARG A 138 3.50 -12.58 7.36
N ASP A 139 2.47 -11.80 7.13
CA ASP A 139 1.22 -12.33 6.61
C ASP A 139 1.33 -12.59 5.10
N ILE A 140 0.66 -13.62 4.63
CA ILE A 140 0.48 -13.85 3.19
C ILE A 140 -0.66 -12.99 2.70
N ILE A 141 -0.41 -12.21 1.66
CA ILE A 141 -1.43 -11.32 1.05
C ILE A 141 -1.96 -11.87 -0.26
N ILE A 142 -1.12 -12.55 -1.04
CA ILE A 142 -1.50 -13.22 -2.28
C ILE A 142 -0.97 -14.64 -2.22
N SER A 143 -1.85 -15.60 -2.32
CA SER A 143 -1.52 -17.02 -2.25
C SER A 143 -1.81 -17.70 -3.56
N LYS A 144 -0.84 -18.45 -4.04
CA LYS A 144 -0.97 -19.32 -5.22
C LYS A 144 -0.05 -20.52 -5.10
N VAL A 145 -0.41 -21.57 -5.78
CA VAL A 145 0.35 -22.82 -5.86
C VAL A 145 0.57 -23.20 -7.31
N THR A 146 1.66 -23.92 -7.55
CA THR A 146 1.94 -24.53 -8.84
C THR A 146 1.83 -26.02 -8.72
N PRO A 147 1.12 -26.73 -9.61
CA PRO A 147 1.11 -28.18 -9.68
C PRO A 147 2.52 -28.71 -9.92
N ILE A 148 2.89 -29.81 -9.27
CA ILE A 148 4.14 -30.52 -9.49
C ILE A 148 3.84 -31.70 -10.41
N LYS A 149 4.72 -31.96 -11.40
CA LYS A 149 4.63 -33.17 -12.22
C LYS A 149 4.64 -34.41 -11.33
N GLU A 150 3.65 -35.25 -11.50
CA GLU A 150 3.62 -36.56 -10.85
C GLU A 150 4.83 -37.38 -11.31
N ASN A 151 5.61 -37.79 -10.32
CA ASN A 151 6.71 -38.71 -10.59
C ASN A 151 6.07 -40.09 -10.85
N ARG A 152 6.14 -40.60 -12.08
CA ARG A 152 5.57 -41.90 -12.47
C ARG A 152 6.09 -43.08 -11.63
N ASN A 153 7.21 -42.88 -10.93
CA ASN A 153 7.85 -43.89 -10.12
C ASN A 153 7.35 -43.97 -8.66
N ASP A 154 6.51 -43.02 -8.24
CA ASP A 154 5.99 -42.99 -6.87
C ASP A 154 4.60 -42.35 -6.82
N PRO A 155 3.53 -43.12 -7.18
CA PRO A 155 2.15 -42.64 -7.19
C PRO A 155 1.60 -42.37 -5.78
N THR A 156 2.34 -42.74 -4.71
CA THR A 156 1.92 -42.56 -3.30
C THR A 156 2.29 -41.18 -2.73
N LYS A 157 3.01 -40.33 -3.48
CA LYS A 157 3.34 -39.01 -3.00
C LYS A 157 2.09 -38.16 -2.85
N VAL A 158 1.79 -37.80 -1.60
CA VAL A 158 0.68 -36.93 -1.20
C VAL A 158 0.89 -35.47 -1.66
N VAL A 159 2.16 -35.06 -1.82
CA VAL A 159 2.52 -33.68 -2.20
C VAL A 159 2.31 -33.47 -3.69
N LYS A 160 1.35 -32.61 -4.04
CA LYS A 160 0.95 -32.32 -5.43
C LYS A 160 1.25 -30.90 -5.88
N TYR A 161 1.55 -30.00 -4.97
CA TYR A 161 1.69 -28.57 -5.23
C TYR A 161 2.96 -28.00 -4.61
N GLU A 162 3.43 -26.91 -5.19
CA GLU A 162 4.51 -26.06 -4.66
C GLU A 162 3.99 -24.65 -4.40
N ASP A 163 4.31 -24.10 -3.23
CA ASP A 163 3.86 -22.77 -2.82
C ASP A 163 4.62 -21.66 -3.58
N GLN A 164 3.86 -20.74 -4.16
CA GLN A 164 4.36 -19.54 -4.85
C GLN A 164 3.79 -18.25 -4.22
N SER A 165 3.32 -18.33 -2.99
CA SER A 165 2.66 -17.22 -2.30
C SER A 165 3.61 -16.06 -2.00
N ARG A 166 3.06 -14.85 -1.86
CA ARG A 166 3.80 -13.65 -1.49
C ARG A 166 3.60 -13.30 -0.03
N VAL A 167 4.72 -13.18 0.68
CA VAL A 167 4.78 -12.70 2.06
C VAL A 167 4.87 -11.18 2.05
N TYR A 168 4.05 -10.54 2.85
CA TYR A 168 4.16 -9.11 3.08
C TYR A 168 4.97 -8.83 4.35
N ARG A 169 5.87 -7.86 4.26
CA ARG A 169 6.68 -7.41 5.39
C ARG A 169 6.35 -5.96 5.69
N THR A 170 5.94 -5.70 6.90
CA THR A 170 5.63 -4.36 7.38
C THR A 170 5.96 -4.23 8.86
N ASN A 171 6.28 -3.02 9.28
CA ASN A 171 6.43 -2.68 10.70
C ASN A 171 5.28 -1.79 11.20
N GLU A 172 4.31 -1.52 10.35
CA GLU A 172 3.18 -0.63 10.62
C GLU A 172 1.87 -1.40 10.50
N ASP A 173 0.85 -0.94 11.20
CA ASP A 173 -0.51 -1.45 11.03
C ASP A 173 -1.02 -1.10 9.62
N THR A 174 -1.18 -2.13 8.83
CA THR A 174 -1.57 -2.04 7.43
C THR A 174 -2.86 -2.80 7.22
N TYR A 175 -3.79 -2.24 6.47
CA TYR A 175 -5.06 -2.87 6.15
C TYR A 175 -5.16 -3.13 4.65
N VAL A 176 -5.85 -4.19 4.29
CA VAL A 176 -6.25 -4.40 2.89
C VAL A 176 -7.32 -3.39 2.55
N ASP A 177 -7.02 -2.51 1.59
CA ASP A 177 -7.95 -1.47 1.17
C ASP A 177 -8.90 -1.98 0.08
N ARG A 178 -8.35 -2.52 -1.00
CA ARG A 178 -9.12 -3.03 -2.13
C ARG A 178 -8.40 -4.15 -2.85
N ASN A 179 -9.17 -5.15 -3.26
CA ASN A 179 -8.72 -6.25 -4.11
C ASN A 179 -9.24 -6.06 -5.53
N TYR A 180 -8.40 -6.40 -6.50
CA TYR A 180 -8.77 -6.40 -7.91
C TYR A 180 -8.29 -7.68 -8.56
N LEU A 181 -9.19 -8.44 -9.14
CA LEU A 181 -8.93 -9.70 -9.82
C LEU A 181 -9.47 -9.63 -11.23
N ASP A 182 -8.62 -9.82 -12.23
CA ASP A 182 -9.00 -9.75 -13.63
C ASP A 182 -8.07 -10.60 -14.49
N ARG A 183 -8.31 -10.63 -15.80
CA ARG A 183 -7.46 -11.26 -16.79
C ARG A 183 -6.75 -10.22 -17.63
N ASN A 184 -5.49 -10.49 -17.96
CA ASN A 184 -4.72 -9.64 -18.85
C ASN A 184 -5.08 -9.92 -20.33
N GLY A 185 -4.47 -9.15 -21.26
CA GLY A 185 -4.69 -9.33 -22.69
C GLY A 185 -4.25 -10.68 -23.27
N GLU A 186 -3.41 -11.42 -22.54
CA GLU A 186 -2.94 -12.77 -22.90
C GLU A 186 -3.84 -13.88 -22.32
N GLY A 187 -4.85 -13.51 -21.54
CA GLY A 187 -5.80 -14.44 -20.91
C GLY A 187 -5.37 -14.97 -19.55
N TYR A 188 -4.22 -14.54 -18.99
CA TYR A 188 -3.78 -14.92 -17.65
C TYR A 188 -4.48 -14.10 -16.59
N THR A 189 -4.85 -14.74 -15.48
CA THR A 189 -5.41 -14.06 -14.32
C THR A 189 -4.32 -13.30 -13.58
N PHE A 190 -4.62 -12.09 -13.17
CA PHE A 190 -3.77 -11.31 -12.29
C PHE A 190 -4.58 -10.78 -11.11
N ALA A 191 -3.91 -10.58 -10.00
CA ALA A 191 -4.48 -9.97 -8.80
C ALA A 191 -3.68 -8.73 -8.42
N LYS A 192 -4.38 -7.70 -7.99
CA LYS A 192 -3.81 -6.53 -7.35
C LYS A 192 -4.44 -6.38 -5.98
N VAL A 193 -3.62 -6.23 -4.96
CA VAL A 193 -4.04 -5.97 -3.59
C VAL A 193 -3.51 -4.62 -3.19
N ARG A 194 -4.40 -3.66 -2.99
CA ARG A 194 -4.04 -2.35 -2.48
C ARG A 194 -4.12 -2.38 -0.96
N LEU A 195 -3.03 -2.00 -0.34
CA LEU A 195 -2.88 -1.89 1.11
C LEU A 195 -2.87 -0.41 1.50
N ARG A 196 -3.37 -0.08 2.67
CA ARG A 196 -3.33 1.27 3.23
C ARG A 196 -2.73 1.26 4.62
N ALA A 197 -1.94 2.28 4.92
CA ALA A 197 -1.43 2.56 6.24
C ALA A 197 -1.63 4.04 6.58
N GLN A 198 -1.99 4.34 7.82
CA GLN A 198 -2.10 5.71 8.32
C GLN A 198 -0.74 6.18 8.78
N ARG A 199 -0.38 7.41 8.43
CA ARG A 199 0.86 8.05 8.81
C ARG A 199 0.60 9.38 9.48
N GLN A 200 1.22 9.59 10.63
CA GLN A 200 1.28 10.88 11.32
C GLN A 200 2.69 11.46 11.25
N PRO A 201 2.88 12.78 11.42
CA PRO A 201 4.21 13.38 11.51
C PRO A 201 5.05 12.74 12.62
N ILE A 202 6.30 12.44 12.31
CA ILE A 202 7.30 11.88 13.21
C ILE A 202 8.56 12.73 13.18
N PHE A 203 9.45 12.50 14.15
CA PHE A 203 10.77 13.15 14.16
C PHE A 203 11.54 12.83 12.88
N GLY A 204 12.15 13.83 12.28
CA GLY A 204 12.87 13.73 11.02
C GLY A 204 12.05 14.08 9.77
N ASP A 205 10.75 14.26 9.90
CA ASP A 205 9.93 14.75 8.81
C ASP A 205 10.27 16.19 8.46
N LYS A 206 10.34 16.48 7.17
CA LYS A 206 10.63 17.80 6.66
C LYS A 206 9.35 18.54 6.31
N PHE A 207 9.19 19.73 6.89
CA PHE A 207 8.08 20.63 6.59
C PHE A 207 8.56 21.84 5.81
N SER A 208 7.72 22.36 4.96
CA SER A 208 8.03 23.54 4.15
C SER A 208 6.83 24.46 4.01
N SER A 209 7.06 25.75 4.02
CA SER A 209 6.08 26.75 3.58
C SER A 209 5.99 26.87 2.04
N ARG A 210 6.89 26.20 1.34
CA ARG A 210 6.92 26.06 -0.13
C ARG A 210 6.56 24.63 -0.49
N HIS A 211 5.78 24.43 -1.49
CA HIS A 211 5.51 23.09 -2.03
C HIS A 211 6.36 22.75 -3.21
#